data_69a85a266a51fb7b4295b1de53fbf036
#
_entry.id   69a85a266a51fb7b4295b1de53fbf036
#
_cell.length_a   1.000
_cell.length_b   1.000
_cell.length_c   1.000
_cell.angle_alpha   90.00
_cell.angle_beta   90.00
_cell.angle_gamma   90.00
#
_symmetry.space_group_name_H-M   'P 1'
#
loop_
_entity.id
_entity.type
_entity.pdbx_description
1 polymer ?
#
loop_
_entity_poly.entity_id
_entity_poly.type
_entity_poly.pdbx_seq_one_letter_code
_entity_poly.pdbx_strand_id
1 'polypeptide(L)'
;MAKVTLVSWTNKPLQVIHAMTQNMMGNIITDLDSIKEEDAIQTIRELQKTSLGGPLEYVDFTFQVEGVPRALTHQMVRTRVGAVYSQESLRFCAKTGEQFKYDIGKSVKTEEQLKVYHEAMKNAQQAYENLLEAGVETQDARGVLPINILTNIGVKYNLKTLMGIAEVRLCTQSQPHWTDIITQMKEEITNKVHPIFGELLVMYCDRHNKCGYESIYDRKCPKQAKFQ
;
A
#
# COMPACT_ATOMS: atom_id res chain seq x y z
N MET A 1 10.19 11.48 -1.10
CA MET A 1 8.93 10.75 -1.34
C MET A 1 9.22 9.26 -1.33
N ALA A 2 8.30 8.45 -0.85
CA ALA A 2 8.43 7.01 -0.94
C ALA A 2 8.52 6.55 -2.40
N LYS A 3 9.23 5.47 -2.65
CA LYS A 3 9.33 4.83 -3.96
C LYS A 3 8.70 3.45 -3.88
N VAL A 4 7.86 3.12 -4.85
CA VAL A 4 7.23 1.80 -4.98
C VAL A 4 7.74 1.13 -6.25
N THR A 5 8.13 -0.12 -6.14
CA THR A 5 8.56 -0.94 -7.28
C THR A 5 7.84 -2.28 -7.23
N LEU A 6 7.14 -2.65 -8.30
CA LEU A 6 6.59 -4.00 -8.48
C LEU A 6 7.74 -4.95 -8.84
N VAL A 7 7.99 -5.94 -7.98
CA VAL A 7 9.11 -6.87 -8.13
C VAL A 7 8.70 -8.26 -8.59
N SER A 8 7.44 -8.66 -8.35
CA SER A 8 6.92 -9.96 -8.78
C SER A 8 5.39 -9.94 -8.81
N TRP A 9 4.81 -10.79 -9.66
CA TRP A 9 3.37 -11.04 -9.74
C TRP A 9 3.08 -12.45 -10.22
N THR A 10 1.84 -12.89 -10.04
CA THR A 10 1.35 -14.19 -10.57
C THR A 10 1.53 -14.24 -12.08
N ASN A 11 2.15 -15.29 -12.58
CA ASN A 11 2.28 -15.51 -14.02
C ASN A 11 0.89 -15.69 -14.66
N LYS A 12 0.68 -15.10 -15.87
CA LYS A 12 -0.59 -15.15 -16.62
C LYS A 12 -1.81 -14.78 -15.75
N PRO A 13 -1.81 -13.62 -15.09
CA PRO A 13 -2.81 -13.30 -14.06
C PRO A 13 -4.24 -13.22 -14.63
N LEU A 14 -4.40 -12.79 -15.87
CA LEU A 14 -5.69 -12.72 -16.55
C LEU A 14 -6.28 -14.14 -16.71
N GLN A 15 -5.47 -15.05 -17.25
CA GLN A 15 -5.86 -16.44 -17.51
C GLN A 15 -6.14 -17.19 -16.21
N VAL A 16 -5.36 -16.92 -15.14
CA VAL A 16 -5.61 -17.50 -13.82
C VAL A 16 -7.00 -17.12 -13.31
N ILE A 17 -7.37 -15.83 -13.36
CA ILE A 17 -8.70 -15.37 -12.94
C ILE A 17 -9.80 -16.05 -13.77
N HIS A 18 -9.61 -16.12 -15.10
CA HIS A 18 -10.57 -16.78 -15.98
C HIS A 18 -10.75 -18.24 -15.62
N ALA A 19 -9.65 -19.01 -15.53
CA ALA A 19 -9.68 -20.43 -15.21
C ALA A 19 -10.37 -20.70 -13.86
N MET A 20 -10.06 -19.91 -12.83
CA MET A 20 -10.68 -20.04 -11.50
C MET A 20 -12.16 -19.64 -11.51
N THR A 21 -12.56 -18.71 -12.36
CA THR A 21 -13.98 -18.38 -12.57
C THR A 21 -14.71 -19.53 -13.28
N GLN A 22 -14.12 -20.11 -14.32
CA GLN A 22 -14.68 -21.27 -15.03
C GLN A 22 -14.80 -22.50 -14.12
N ASN A 23 -13.82 -22.70 -13.22
CA ASN A 23 -13.89 -23.77 -12.23
C ASN A 23 -15.13 -23.66 -11.31
N MET A 24 -15.54 -22.43 -10.93
CA MET A 24 -16.77 -22.22 -10.15
C MET A 24 -18.03 -22.63 -10.92
N MET A 25 -17.99 -22.66 -12.25
CA MET A 25 -19.09 -23.09 -13.12
C MET A 25 -18.98 -24.58 -13.54
N GLY A 26 -18.02 -25.33 -12.98
CA GLY A 26 -17.79 -26.73 -13.26
C GLY A 26 -16.89 -27.00 -14.48
N ASN A 27 -16.31 -25.96 -15.09
CA ASN A 27 -15.41 -26.08 -16.23
C ASN A 27 -13.96 -26.06 -15.76
N ILE A 28 -13.25 -27.18 -15.82
CA ILE A 28 -11.86 -27.29 -15.38
C ILE A 28 -10.94 -26.96 -16.56
N ILE A 29 -10.13 -25.89 -16.41
CA ILE A 29 -9.10 -25.50 -17.38
C ILE A 29 -7.73 -25.62 -16.70
N THR A 30 -6.89 -26.51 -17.22
CA THR A 30 -5.52 -26.75 -16.70
C THR A 30 -4.44 -26.13 -17.58
N ASP A 31 -4.74 -25.86 -18.84
CA ASP A 31 -3.84 -25.20 -19.79
C ASP A 31 -4.22 -23.70 -19.91
N LEU A 32 -3.44 -22.84 -19.26
CA LEU A 32 -3.66 -21.40 -19.31
C LEU A 32 -3.34 -20.78 -20.68
N ASP A 33 -2.51 -21.44 -21.51
CA ASP A 33 -2.18 -20.97 -22.85
C ASP A 33 -3.35 -21.11 -23.83
N SER A 34 -4.29 -21.98 -23.52
CA SER A 34 -5.52 -22.16 -24.33
C SER A 34 -6.50 -20.98 -24.16
N ILE A 35 -6.33 -20.11 -23.14
CA ILE A 35 -7.25 -19.03 -22.82
C ILE A 35 -6.85 -17.77 -23.60
N LYS A 36 -7.76 -17.26 -24.42
CA LYS A 36 -7.57 -15.98 -25.10
C LYS A 36 -7.64 -14.81 -24.12
N GLU A 37 -6.83 -13.80 -24.36
CA GLU A 37 -6.76 -12.61 -23.51
C GLU A 37 -8.09 -11.89 -23.44
N GLU A 38 -8.81 -11.76 -24.58
CA GLU A 38 -10.11 -11.12 -24.66
C GLU A 38 -11.15 -11.80 -23.75
N ASP A 39 -11.18 -13.13 -23.73
CA ASP A 39 -12.11 -13.91 -22.89
C ASP A 39 -11.80 -13.71 -21.39
N ALA A 40 -10.53 -13.67 -21.05
CA ALA A 40 -10.08 -13.41 -19.68
C ALA A 40 -10.42 -11.98 -19.23
N ILE A 41 -10.23 -10.98 -20.08
CA ILE A 41 -10.61 -9.58 -19.83
C ILE A 41 -12.12 -9.47 -19.63
N GLN A 42 -12.90 -10.12 -20.52
CA GLN A 42 -14.36 -10.11 -20.40
C GLN A 42 -14.81 -10.73 -19.07
N THR A 43 -14.22 -11.85 -18.65
CA THR A 43 -14.49 -12.47 -17.36
C THR A 43 -14.22 -11.52 -16.18
N ILE A 44 -13.10 -10.79 -16.20
CA ILE A 44 -12.78 -9.82 -15.14
C ILE A 44 -13.83 -8.71 -15.11
N ARG A 45 -14.25 -8.19 -16.25
CA ARG A 45 -15.31 -7.15 -16.33
C ARG A 45 -16.66 -7.63 -15.82
N GLU A 46 -16.97 -8.92 -16.02
CA GLU A 46 -18.19 -9.52 -15.49
C GLU A 46 -18.11 -9.72 -13.97
N LEU A 47 -16.98 -10.19 -13.46
CA LEU A 47 -16.75 -10.31 -12.02
C LEU A 47 -16.92 -8.97 -11.27
N GLN A 48 -16.53 -7.84 -11.89
CA GLN A 48 -16.72 -6.51 -11.29
C GLN A 48 -18.20 -6.15 -11.04
N LYS A 49 -19.12 -6.74 -11.79
CA LYS A 49 -20.57 -6.53 -11.66
C LYS A 49 -21.22 -7.39 -10.58
N THR A 50 -20.42 -8.26 -9.97
CA THR A 50 -20.88 -9.26 -8.98
C THR A 50 -20.19 -9.04 -7.64
N SER A 51 -20.67 -9.72 -6.59
CA SER A 51 -19.98 -9.84 -5.30
C SER A 51 -18.96 -10.99 -5.27
N LEU A 52 -18.78 -11.73 -6.36
CA LEU A 52 -17.95 -12.92 -6.45
C LEU A 52 -16.48 -12.53 -6.61
N GLY A 53 -15.78 -12.37 -5.50
CA GLY A 53 -14.37 -11.94 -5.50
C GLY A 53 -13.35 -13.08 -5.33
N GLY A 54 -13.78 -14.34 -5.17
CA GLY A 54 -12.90 -15.49 -4.95
C GLY A 54 -11.79 -15.66 -6.00
N PRO A 55 -12.09 -15.64 -7.31
CA PRO A 55 -11.07 -15.76 -8.34
C PRO A 55 -9.99 -14.67 -8.31
N LEU A 56 -10.29 -13.48 -7.80
CA LEU A 56 -9.34 -12.39 -7.68
C LEU A 56 -8.29 -12.62 -6.58
N GLU A 57 -8.53 -13.55 -5.66
CA GLU A 57 -7.60 -13.88 -4.59
C GLU A 57 -6.42 -14.76 -5.07
N TYR A 58 -6.53 -15.36 -6.27
CA TYR A 58 -5.47 -16.19 -6.86
C TYR A 58 -4.35 -15.37 -7.51
N VAL A 59 -4.53 -14.07 -7.67
CA VAL A 59 -3.52 -13.19 -8.27
C VAL A 59 -2.86 -12.33 -7.20
N ASP A 60 -1.55 -12.47 -7.09
CA ASP A 60 -0.70 -11.74 -6.14
C ASP A 60 0.18 -10.73 -6.86
N PHE A 61 0.47 -9.61 -6.17
CA PHE A 61 1.46 -8.61 -6.54
C PHE A 61 2.40 -8.36 -5.38
N THR A 62 3.71 -8.45 -5.61
CA THR A 62 4.75 -8.19 -4.61
C THR A 62 5.45 -6.89 -4.94
N PHE A 63 5.50 -5.97 -3.96
CA PHE A 63 6.13 -4.67 -4.10
C PHE A 63 7.25 -4.50 -3.08
N GLN A 64 8.27 -3.77 -3.48
CA GLN A 64 9.21 -3.12 -2.57
C GLN A 64 8.80 -1.65 -2.41
N VAL A 65 8.63 -1.21 -1.17
CA VAL A 65 8.27 0.18 -0.80
C VAL A 65 9.41 0.74 0.02
N GLU A 66 10.06 1.76 -0.51
CA GLU A 66 11.27 2.36 0.05
C GLU A 66 10.95 3.74 0.63
N GLY A 67 11.61 4.09 1.74
CA GLY A 67 11.57 5.44 2.30
C GLY A 67 10.20 5.87 2.83
N VAL A 68 9.50 4.97 3.53
CA VAL A 68 8.22 5.26 4.19
C VAL A 68 8.39 5.46 5.69
N PRO A 69 7.63 6.35 6.34
CA PRO A 69 7.69 6.49 7.79
C PRO A 69 7.09 5.24 8.48
N ARG A 70 7.70 4.84 9.58
CA ARG A 70 7.17 3.71 10.38
C ARG A 70 5.75 3.94 10.85
N ALA A 71 5.35 5.18 11.10
CA ALA A 71 3.96 5.52 11.40
C ALA A 71 2.98 5.01 10.34
N LEU A 72 3.38 5.00 9.06
CA LEU A 72 2.57 4.48 7.96
C LEU A 72 2.60 2.95 7.93
N THR A 73 3.78 2.32 8.11
CA THR A 73 3.87 0.85 8.08
C THR A 73 3.07 0.20 9.21
N HIS A 74 2.94 0.85 10.37
CA HIS A 74 2.03 0.41 11.44
C HIS A 74 0.56 0.35 11.00
N GLN A 75 0.15 1.17 10.05
CA GLN A 75 -1.18 1.08 9.45
C GLN A 75 -1.24 0.00 8.37
N MET A 76 -0.15 -0.16 7.57
CA MET A 76 -0.09 -1.16 6.48
C MET A 76 -0.26 -2.58 7.01
N VAL A 77 0.47 -2.95 8.04
CA VAL A 77 0.48 -4.31 8.61
C VAL A 77 -0.83 -4.70 9.32
N ARG A 78 -1.77 -3.79 9.43
CA ARG A 78 -3.12 -4.11 9.95
C ARG A 78 -4.00 -4.82 8.95
N THR A 79 -3.73 -4.71 7.66
CA THR A 79 -4.35 -5.56 6.63
C THR A 79 -3.70 -6.93 6.69
N ARG A 80 -4.43 -7.97 7.11
CA ARG A 80 -3.86 -9.29 7.40
C ARG A 80 -4.30 -10.37 6.41
N VAL A 81 -5.50 -10.26 5.88
CA VAL A 81 -6.03 -11.24 4.91
C VAL A 81 -5.52 -10.88 3.53
N GLY A 82 -4.97 -11.86 2.80
CA GLY A 82 -4.42 -11.66 1.46
C GLY A 82 -3.19 -10.74 1.40
N ALA A 83 -2.46 -10.60 2.53
CA ALA A 83 -1.32 -9.71 2.65
C ALA A 83 -0.15 -10.38 3.38
N VAL A 84 1.09 -10.11 2.92
CA VAL A 84 2.33 -10.54 3.57
C VAL A 84 3.27 -9.35 3.64
N TYR A 85 4.05 -9.25 4.72
CA TYR A 85 4.94 -8.13 5.00
C TYR A 85 6.33 -8.59 5.41
N SER A 86 7.36 -7.92 4.90
CA SER A 86 8.75 -8.04 5.33
C SER A 86 9.33 -6.64 5.49
N GLN A 87 9.48 -6.20 6.73
CA GLN A 87 9.94 -4.85 7.04
C GLN A 87 11.38 -4.85 7.55
N GLU A 88 12.15 -3.84 7.16
CA GLU A 88 13.47 -3.55 7.69
C GLU A 88 13.46 -3.56 9.23
N SER A 89 14.33 -4.36 9.83
CA SER A 89 14.37 -4.53 11.28
C SER A 89 15.36 -3.56 11.92
N LEU A 90 14.85 -2.71 12.80
CA LEU A 90 15.68 -1.83 13.64
C LEU A 90 16.50 -2.58 14.73
N ARG A 91 16.42 -3.91 14.80
CA ARG A 91 17.34 -4.72 15.61
C ARG A 91 18.66 -4.98 14.90
N PHE A 92 18.60 -5.05 13.55
CA PHE A 92 19.75 -5.39 12.71
C PHE A 92 20.30 -4.18 11.94
N CYS A 93 19.44 -3.18 11.67
CA CYS A 93 19.81 -2.01 10.89
C CYS A 93 19.79 -0.77 11.81
N ALA A 94 20.95 -0.35 12.28
CA ALA A 94 21.09 0.90 13.01
C ALA A 94 20.78 2.10 12.10
N LYS A 95 20.17 3.15 12.66
CA LYS A 95 19.84 4.39 11.97
C LYS A 95 20.71 5.51 12.51
N THR A 96 21.99 5.53 12.11
CA THR A 96 22.99 6.52 12.54
C THR A 96 23.43 7.40 11.37
N GLY A 97 23.93 8.59 11.64
CA GLY A 97 24.47 9.50 10.65
C GLY A 97 23.49 9.76 9.50
N GLU A 98 23.93 9.59 8.26
CA GLU A 98 23.10 9.79 7.06
C GLU A 98 21.95 8.78 6.91
N GLN A 99 21.97 7.69 7.66
CA GLN A 99 20.88 6.71 7.66
C GLN A 99 19.70 7.14 8.55
N PHE A 100 19.90 8.11 9.44
CA PHE A 100 18.83 8.70 10.23
C PHE A 100 18.01 9.64 9.38
N LYS A 101 17.08 9.09 8.61
CA LYS A 101 16.15 9.84 7.76
C LYS A 101 14.77 9.76 8.36
N TYR A 102 14.02 10.87 8.29
CA TYR A 102 12.67 10.96 8.83
C TYR A 102 11.74 11.71 7.89
N ASP A 103 10.46 11.46 8.04
CA ASP A 103 9.41 12.17 7.30
C ASP A 103 8.90 13.36 8.12
N ILE A 104 8.55 14.42 7.41
CA ILE A 104 7.88 15.60 7.98
C ILE A 104 6.46 15.61 7.45
N GLY A 105 5.49 15.52 8.35
CA GLY A 105 4.08 15.54 7.98
C GLY A 105 3.70 16.78 7.17
N LYS A 106 2.90 16.63 6.13
CA LYS A 106 2.49 17.71 5.20
C LYS A 106 1.79 18.91 5.88
N SER A 107 1.37 18.79 7.12
CA SER A 107 0.78 19.87 7.92
C SER A 107 1.81 20.77 8.62
N VAL A 108 3.07 20.35 8.69
CA VAL A 108 4.19 21.16 9.22
C VAL A 108 4.68 22.06 8.09
N LYS A 109 4.36 23.36 8.17
CA LYS A 109 4.54 24.28 7.03
C LYS A 109 5.32 25.54 7.35
N THR A 110 5.22 26.07 8.59
CA THR A 110 5.89 27.30 8.96
C THR A 110 7.34 27.04 9.37
N GLU A 111 8.20 28.04 9.21
CA GLU A 111 9.60 27.94 9.62
C GLU A 111 9.76 27.58 11.10
N GLU A 112 8.90 28.13 11.95
CA GLU A 112 8.90 27.83 13.38
C GLU A 112 8.54 26.36 13.64
N GLN A 113 7.49 25.83 12.98
CA GLN A 113 7.10 24.43 13.10
C GLN A 113 8.22 23.50 12.59
N LEU A 114 8.84 23.83 11.46
CA LEU A 114 9.98 23.09 10.91
C LEU A 114 11.17 23.09 11.86
N LYS A 115 11.50 24.25 12.45
CA LYS A 115 12.59 24.38 13.42
C LYS A 115 12.38 23.45 14.62
N VAL A 116 11.20 23.51 15.24
CA VAL A 116 10.85 22.66 16.39
C VAL A 116 10.93 21.17 15.99
N TYR A 117 10.43 20.83 14.81
CA TYR A 117 10.45 19.44 14.32
C TYR A 117 11.88 18.94 14.11
N HIS A 118 12.72 19.70 13.40
CA HIS A 118 14.11 19.32 13.15
C HIS A 118 14.94 19.23 14.43
N GLU A 119 14.74 20.14 15.39
CA GLU A 119 15.41 20.09 16.69
C GLU A 119 15.04 18.82 17.47
N ALA A 120 13.76 18.45 17.51
CA ALA A 120 13.32 17.21 18.13
C ALA A 120 13.93 15.97 17.48
N MET A 121 14.00 15.93 16.13
CA MET A 121 14.62 14.81 15.41
C MET A 121 16.12 14.72 15.66
N LYS A 122 16.82 15.87 15.69
CA LYS A 122 18.26 15.92 16.00
C LYS A 122 18.55 15.40 17.42
N ASN A 123 17.74 15.81 18.39
CA ASN A 123 17.89 15.34 19.77
C ASN A 123 17.63 13.83 19.90
N ALA A 124 16.63 13.31 19.19
CA ALA A 124 16.36 11.86 19.13
C ALA A 124 17.51 11.08 18.48
N GLN A 125 18.09 11.60 17.40
CA GLN A 125 19.26 11.00 16.75
C GLN A 125 20.44 10.94 17.73
N GLN A 126 20.77 12.07 18.35
CA GLN A 126 21.89 12.14 19.31
C GLN A 126 21.69 11.19 20.49
N ALA A 127 20.47 11.12 21.03
CA ALA A 127 20.16 10.20 22.13
C ALA A 127 20.35 8.73 21.70
N TYR A 128 19.91 8.38 20.50
CA TYR A 128 20.08 7.05 19.94
C TYR A 128 21.57 6.68 19.77
N GLU A 129 22.35 7.58 19.16
CA GLU A 129 23.79 7.37 18.92
C GLU A 129 24.55 7.26 20.26
N ASN A 130 24.27 8.12 21.23
CA ASN A 130 24.88 8.06 22.57
C ASN A 130 24.58 6.72 23.29
N LEU A 131 23.36 6.19 23.16
CA LEU A 131 23.02 4.89 23.74
C LEU A 131 23.82 3.75 23.10
N LEU A 132 24.00 3.77 21.78
CA LEU A 132 24.82 2.78 21.07
C LEU A 132 26.30 2.88 21.47
N GLU A 133 26.85 4.10 21.57
CA GLU A 133 28.22 4.34 22.03
C GLU A 133 28.44 3.89 23.48
N ALA A 134 27.41 4.00 24.33
CA ALA A 134 27.43 3.50 25.71
C ALA A 134 27.25 1.96 25.79
N GLY A 135 27.18 1.26 24.66
CA GLY A 135 27.08 -0.20 24.60
C GLY A 135 25.65 -0.76 24.76
N VAL A 136 24.62 0.09 24.68
CA VAL A 136 23.22 -0.38 24.68
C VAL A 136 22.93 -1.10 23.36
N GLU A 137 22.32 -2.29 23.44
CA GLU A 137 21.98 -3.05 22.24
C GLU A 137 20.99 -2.29 21.34
N THR A 138 21.15 -2.42 20.03
CA THR A 138 20.31 -1.76 19.01
C THR A 138 18.82 -2.00 19.24
N GLN A 139 18.43 -3.19 19.72
CA GLN A 139 17.04 -3.54 20.01
C GLN A 139 16.41 -2.69 21.12
N ASP A 140 17.20 -2.18 22.05
CA ASP A 140 16.73 -1.36 23.18
C ASP A 140 16.95 0.13 22.87
N ALA A 141 18.11 0.49 22.32
CA ALA A 141 18.42 1.85 21.89
C ALA A 141 17.37 2.42 20.91
N ARG A 142 16.83 1.59 20.02
CA ARG A 142 15.76 2.01 19.07
C ARG A 142 14.49 2.55 19.75
N GLY A 143 14.32 2.34 21.05
CA GLY A 143 13.18 2.85 21.83
C GLY A 143 13.08 4.38 21.82
N VAL A 144 14.18 5.10 21.58
CA VAL A 144 14.18 6.59 21.48
C VAL A 144 14.00 7.09 20.05
N LEU A 145 13.93 6.19 19.04
CA LEU A 145 13.72 6.60 17.65
C LEU A 145 12.29 7.11 17.43
N PRO A 146 12.12 8.22 16.69
CA PRO A 146 10.80 8.78 16.42
C PRO A 146 10.00 7.86 15.47
N ILE A 147 8.67 7.84 15.64
CA ILE A 147 7.78 7.02 14.82
C ILE A 147 7.82 7.40 13.32
N ASN A 148 8.28 8.60 13.00
CA ASN A 148 8.42 9.07 11.62
C ASN A 148 9.79 8.77 10.99
N ILE A 149 10.65 7.97 11.66
CA ILE A 149 11.88 7.49 11.03
C ILE A 149 11.55 6.66 9.79
N LEU A 150 12.32 6.85 8.70
CA LEU A 150 12.08 6.15 7.46
C LEU A 150 12.56 4.70 7.53
N THR A 151 11.81 3.84 6.86
CA THR A 151 12.06 2.40 6.76
C THR A 151 11.68 1.90 5.37
N ASN A 152 12.08 0.68 5.06
CA ASN A 152 11.70 -0.03 3.84
C ASN A 152 10.84 -1.24 4.20
N ILE A 153 9.89 -1.58 3.34
CA ILE A 153 9.00 -2.71 3.56
C ILE A 153 8.67 -3.40 2.22
N GLY A 154 8.91 -4.71 2.17
CA GLY A 154 8.36 -5.57 1.15
C GLY A 154 6.90 -5.91 1.50
N VAL A 155 6.01 -5.81 0.55
CA VAL A 155 4.61 -6.16 0.73
C VAL A 155 4.12 -7.03 -0.42
N LYS A 156 3.33 -8.06 -0.10
CA LYS A 156 2.60 -8.83 -1.10
C LYS A 156 1.11 -8.70 -0.79
N TYR A 157 0.32 -8.38 -1.80
CA TYR A 157 -1.14 -8.35 -1.72
C TYR A 157 -1.74 -9.22 -2.81
N ASN A 158 -2.79 -9.99 -2.50
CA ASN A 158 -3.63 -10.49 -3.56
C ASN A 158 -4.50 -9.35 -4.14
N LEU A 159 -4.97 -9.52 -5.37
CA LEU A 159 -5.69 -8.48 -6.10
C LEU A 159 -6.94 -8.01 -5.34
N LYS A 160 -7.73 -8.93 -4.78
CA LYS A 160 -8.95 -8.58 -4.02
C LYS A 160 -8.64 -7.70 -2.81
N THR A 161 -7.59 -8.05 -2.06
CA THR A 161 -7.13 -7.25 -0.91
C THR A 161 -6.63 -5.88 -1.35
N LEU A 162 -5.86 -5.83 -2.44
CA LEU A 162 -5.35 -4.57 -2.98
C LEU A 162 -6.48 -3.65 -3.47
N MET A 163 -7.53 -4.21 -4.09
CA MET A 163 -8.74 -3.46 -4.45
C MET A 163 -9.41 -2.84 -3.22
N GLY A 164 -9.60 -3.61 -2.14
CA GLY A 164 -10.16 -3.09 -0.89
C GLY A 164 -9.29 -2.02 -0.23
N ILE A 165 -7.96 -2.17 -0.29
CA ILE A 165 -7.03 -1.13 0.16
C ILE A 165 -7.18 0.13 -0.70
N ALA A 166 -7.25 0.00 -2.02
CA ALA A 166 -7.40 1.12 -2.94
C ALA A 166 -8.70 1.91 -2.69
N GLU A 167 -9.81 1.24 -2.44
CA GLU A 167 -11.09 1.87 -2.11
C GLU A 167 -10.98 2.85 -0.94
N VAL A 168 -10.22 2.47 0.09
CA VAL A 168 -10.02 3.27 1.30
C VAL A 168 -8.91 4.30 1.13
N ARG A 169 -7.78 3.91 0.53
CA ARG A 169 -6.53 4.68 0.59
C ARG A 169 -6.35 5.66 -0.57
N LEU A 170 -7.07 5.50 -1.66
CA LEU A 170 -7.17 6.51 -2.70
C LEU A 170 -8.15 7.65 -2.34
N CYS A 171 -8.95 7.47 -1.28
CA CYS A 171 -9.87 8.49 -0.81
C CYS A 171 -9.13 9.77 -0.38
N THR A 172 -9.69 10.94 -0.70
CA THR A 172 -9.14 12.27 -0.33
C THR A 172 -9.02 12.49 1.18
N GLN A 173 -9.71 11.68 1.99
CA GLN A 173 -9.63 11.69 3.46
C GLN A 173 -8.50 10.82 4.01
N SER A 174 -7.84 10.04 3.17
CA SER A 174 -6.68 9.23 3.59
C SER A 174 -5.46 10.10 3.86
N GLN A 175 -4.55 9.56 4.69
CA GLN A 175 -3.24 10.18 4.86
C GLN A 175 -2.52 10.25 3.50
N PRO A 176 -1.96 11.41 3.10
CA PRO A 176 -1.39 11.60 1.76
C PRO A 176 -0.35 10.55 1.35
N HIS A 177 0.48 10.07 2.28
CA HIS A 177 1.45 9.01 2.01
C HIS A 177 0.80 7.71 1.49
N TRP A 178 -0.39 7.35 2.01
CA TRP A 178 -1.14 6.20 1.53
C TRP A 178 -1.59 6.39 0.09
N THR A 179 -2.17 7.55 -0.22
CA THR A 179 -2.62 7.87 -1.57
C THR A 179 -1.46 7.79 -2.56
N ASP A 180 -0.30 8.37 -2.19
CA ASP A 180 0.90 8.35 -3.02
C ASP A 180 1.38 6.90 -3.30
N ILE A 181 1.40 6.03 -2.27
CA ILE A 181 1.84 4.63 -2.41
C ILE A 181 0.88 3.82 -3.28
N ILE A 182 -0.43 3.91 -3.03
CA ILE A 182 -1.40 3.13 -3.81
C ILE A 182 -1.48 3.62 -5.25
N THR A 183 -1.28 4.92 -5.49
CA THR A 183 -1.18 5.47 -6.84
C THR A 183 0.02 4.87 -7.58
N GLN A 184 1.20 4.83 -6.96
CA GLN A 184 2.39 4.21 -7.55
C GLN A 184 2.18 2.69 -7.77
N MET A 185 1.57 1.95 -6.82
CA MET A 185 1.24 0.54 -7.01
C MET A 185 0.33 0.32 -8.22
N LYS A 186 -0.69 1.17 -8.38
CA LYS A 186 -1.58 1.16 -9.53
C LYS A 186 -0.83 1.39 -10.84
N GLU A 187 0.03 2.39 -10.89
CA GLU A 187 0.85 2.71 -12.06
C GLU A 187 1.80 1.56 -12.42
N GLU A 188 2.49 0.99 -11.43
CA GLU A 188 3.38 -0.14 -11.62
C GLU A 188 2.67 -1.36 -12.23
N ILE A 189 1.49 -1.72 -11.70
CA ILE A 189 0.68 -2.83 -12.22
C ILE A 189 0.15 -2.52 -13.62
N THR A 190 -0.35 -1.29 -13.85
CA THR A 190 -0.87 -0.87 -15.15
C THR A 190 0.18 -1.00 -16.24
N ASN A 191 1.40 -0.55 -15.94
CA ASN A 191 2.48 -0.47 -16.93
C ASN A 191 3.22 -1.80 -17.14
N LYS A 192 3.35 -2.63 -16.09
CA LYS A 192 4.18 -3.83 -16.14
C LYS A 192 3.39 -5.13 -16.32
N VAL A 193 2.10 -5.13 -15.96
CA VAL A 193 1.30 -6.34 -16.00
C VAL A 193 0.19 -6.21 -17.05
N HIS A 194 -0.86 -5.46 -16.75
CA HIS A 194 -1.93 -5.17 -17.71
C HIS A 194 -2.81 -4.00 -17.22
N PRO A 195 -3.27 -3.09 -18.13
CA PRO A 195 -4.08 -1.91 -17.78
C PRO A 195 -5.35 -2.24 -17.00
N ILE A 196 -6.02 -3.35 -17.28
CA ILE A 196 -7.25 -3.75 -16.61
C ILE A 196 -7.09 -3.83 -15.08
N PHE A 197 -5.94 -4.26 -14.58
CA PHE A 197 -5.71 -4.33 -13.13
C PHE A 197 -5.65 -2.94 -12.50
N GLY A 198 -5.10 -1.95 -13.22
CA GLY A 198 -5.16 -0.55 -12.80
C GLY A 198 -6.57 0.00 -12.77
N GLU A 199 -7.43 -0.40 -13.72
CA GLU A 199 -8.85 -0.02 -13.75
C GLU A 199 -9.61 -0.54 -12.51
N LEU A 200 -9.17 -1.67 -11.93
CA LEU A 200 -9.75 -2.25 -10.71
C LEU A 200 -9.42 -1.47 -9.44
N LEU A 201 -8.32 -0.69 -9.43
CA LEU A 201 -7.86 0.06 -8.27
C LEU A 201 -8.45 1.46 -8.26
N VAL A 202 -9.63 1.59 -7.67
CA VAL A 202 -10.41 2.84 -7.61
C VAL A 202 -10.89 3.13 -6.20
N MET A 203 -11.31 4.38 -5.95
CA MET A 203 -11.93 4.75 -4.67
C MET A 203 -13.27 4.06 -4.47
N TYR A 204 -13.66 3.89 -3.21
CA TYR A 204 -14.97 3.35 -2.85
C TYR A 204 -16.11 4.09 -3.56
N CYS A 205 -16.08 5.41 -3.53
CA CYS A 205 -17.14 6.23 -4.14
C CYS A 205 -17.18 6.12 -5.68
N ASP A 206 -16.05 5.88 -6.34
CA ASP A 206 -16.02 5.67 -7.78
C ASP A 206 -16.57 4.28 -8.18
N ARG A 207 -16.37 3.27 -7.30
CA ARG A 207 -16.91 1.92 -7.51
C ARG A 207 -18.39 1.80 -7.19
N HIS A 208 -18.82 2.39 -6.07
CA HIS A 208 -20.15 2.16 -5.50
C HIS A 208 -21.13 3.31 -5.74
N ASN A 209 -20.69 4.38 -6.40
CA ASN A 209 -21.46 5.62 -6.65
C ASN A 209 -22.08 6.22 -5.37
N LYS A 210 -21.40 6.08 -4.23
CA LYS A 210 -21.79 6.65 -2.93
C LYS A 210 -20.57 6.85 -2.04
N CYS A 211 -20.64 7.82 -1.12
CA CYS A 211 -19.59 8.01 -0.12
C CYS A 211 -19.64 6.91 0.96
N GLY A 212 -18.50 6.31 1.29
CA GLY A 212 -18.37 5.33 2.38
C GLY A 212 -18.10 5.93 3.76
N TYR A 213 -17.87 7.25 3.84
CA TYR A 213 -17.41 7.94 5.06
C TYR A 213 -18.28 9.13 5.46
N GLU A 214 -19.42 9.35 4.80
CA GLU A 214 -20.25 10.53 4.99
C GLU A 214 -20.69 10.75 6.46
N SER A 215 -20.89 9.66 7.21
CA SER A 215 -21.31 9.71 8.61
C SER A 215 -20.17 9.83 9.63
N ILE A 216 -18.91 9.69 9.20
CA ILE A 216 -17.76 9.57 10.13
C ILE A 216 -16.90 10.83 10.15
N TYR A 217 -16.78 11.53 9.01
CA TYR A 217 -15.91 12.66 8.85
C TYR A 217 -16.69 13.93 8.51
N ASP A 218 -16.63 14.90 9.41
CA ASP A 218 -17.17 16.27 9.21
C ASP A 218 -16.31 17.12 8.24
N ARG A 219 -15.54 16.48 7.36
CA ARG A 219 -14.70 17.15 6.37
C ARG A 219 -15.39 17.14 5.02
N LYS A 220 -15.61 18.33 4.45
CA LYS A 220 -16.13 18.47 3.09
C LYS A 220 -15.18 17.78 2.09
N CYS A 221 -15.69 16.74 1.43
CA CYS A 221 -14.98 16.07 0.36
C CYS A 221 -15.28 16.79 -0.98
N PRO A 222 -14.26 17.14 -1.80
CA PRO A 222 -14.48 17.78 -3.10
C PRO A 222 -15.35 16.95 -4.07
N LYS A 223 -15.40 15.62 -3.85
CA LYS A 223 -16.22 14.69 -4.65
C LYS A 223 -17.65 14.52 -4.11
N GLN A 224 -17.95 14.97 -2.90
CA GLN A 224 -19.27 14.77 -2.27
C GLN A 224 -20.41 15.41 -3.07
N ALA A 225 -20.15 16.52 -3.74
CA ALA A 225 -21.12 17.19 -4.62
C ALA A 225 -21.59 16.33 -5.82
N LYS A 226 -20.90 15.23 -6.12
CA LYS A 226 -21.30 14.31 -7.20
C LYS A 226 -22.37 13.29 -6.76
N PHE A 227 -22.62 13.15 -5.46
CA PHE A 227 -23.49 12.12 -4.88
C PHE A 227 -24.72 12.72 -4.17
N GLN A 228 -24.86 14.06 -4.20
CA GLN A 228 -26.06 14.80 -3.82
C GLN A 228 -26.94 15.04 -5.05
#